data_f0d4215afc49ad19d0bcc031f982b7d9
#
_entry.id   f0d4215afc49ad19d0bcc031f982b7d9
#
_cell.length_a   1.000
_cell.length_b   1.000
_cell.length_c   1.000
_cell.angle_alpha   90.00
_cell.angle_beta   90.00
_cell.angle_gamma   90.00
#
_symmetry.space_group_name_H-M   'P 1'
#
loop_
_entity.id
_entity.type
_entity.pdbx_description
1 polymer ?
#
loop_
_entity_poly.entity_id
_entity_poly.type
_entity_poly.pdbx_seq_one_letter_code
_entity_poly.pdbx_strand_id
1 'polypeptide(L)'
;MENQSDNSDEKPSSDTMSESATVLDLTSFQLHDLDSVELPPSLTELDLTTNRLSALDPRIGQLPNLKKLSLRQNLITDAAVEPLSSWQLISHLEELVLRDNQLKKIPDVVIFKKLLIFDVSFNEISSLSGLSKVSSTLRELYVSKNEVTKMEEIEHFHELQILELGSNRLRIMELLENLKNLQELWLGRNRIRTVNLCGLKCIKKISLQSNRLTSMIGFQECVALEELYLSHNGIAKMEGLSTLVNLRVLDVSANKLTEINDIENLTKLEDLWLNDNNIASLEGLEEAVTGTREKLTTIYLERNPCGEQRDRKAGFIIYELGFIFDLCANPLFIWKFQQHGLGFLVLLHSGRWPNPGECETLLRV
;
A
#
# COMPACT_ATOMS: atom_id res chain seq x y z
N MET A 1 67.79 -36.49 4.38
CA MET A 1 66.48 -37.07 3.90
C MET A 1 65.51 -35.93 3.76
N GLU A 2 65.40 -35.49 2.53
CA GLU A 2 64.58 -34.37 2.08
C GLU A 2 63.13 -34.81 1.98
N ASN A 3 62.23 -33.96 2.43
CA ASN A 3 60.83 -34.06 2.02
C ASN A 3 60.42 -32.72 1.42
N GLN A 4 60.27 -32.78 0.10
CA GLN A 4 59.66 -31.75 -0.73
C GLN A 4 58.18 -31.70 -0.42
N SER A 5 57.67 -30.51 -0.15
CA SER A 5 56.24 -30.19 -0.11
C SER A 5 55.88 -29.53 -1.46
N ASP A 6 55.12 -30.23 -2.28
CA ASP A 6 54.48 -29.70 -3.45
C ASP A 6 53.36 -28.73 -3.05
N ASN A 7 53.53 -27.47 -3.43
CA ASN A 7 52.47 -26.47 -3.45
C ASN A 7 51.82 -26.50 -4.82
N SER A 8 50.68 -27.12 -4.93
CA SER A 8 49.80 -26.99 -6.10
C SER A 8 48.88 -25.76 -5.89
N ASP A 9 49.23 -24.69 -6.59
CA ASP A 9 48.33 -23.52 -6.79
C ASP A 9 47.11 -23.95 -7.61
N GLU A 10 46.02 -24.27 -6.96
CA GLU A 10 44.70 -24.32 -7.59
C GLU A 10 44.21 -22.90 -7.88
N LYS A 11 44.27 -22.50 -9.15
CA LYS A 11 43.49 -21.36 -9.66
C LYS A 11 42.02 -21.67 -9.49
N PRO A 12 41.19 -20.71 -8.99
CA PRO A 12 39.74 -20.90 -9.00
C PRO A 12 39.26 -21.00 -10.44
N SER A 13 38.61 -22.10 -10.75
CA SER A 13 37.93 -22.32 -12.02
C SER A 13 36.87 -21.22 -12.24
N SER A 14 36.97 -20.56 -13.38
CA SER A 14 35.87 -19.72 -13.89
C SER A 14 34.64 -20.62 -14.07
N ASP A 15 33.68 -20.53 -13.17
CA ASP A 15 32.35 -21.10 -13.38
C ASP A 15 31.78 -20.44 -14.63
N THR A 16 31.80 -21.16 -15.72
CA THR A 16 31.10 -20.86 -16.96
C THR A 16 29.60 -20.82 -16.61
N MET A 17 29.01 -19.62 -16.56
CA MET A 17 27.57 -19.46 -16.45
C MET A 17 26.93 -20.31 -17.55
N SER A 18 26.05 -21.23 -17.16
CA SER A 18 25.40 -22.15 -18.09
C SER A 18 24.61 -21.35 -19.13
N GLU A 19 24.76 -21.69 -20.42
CA GLU A 19 23.96 -21.09 -21.53
C GLU A 19 22.47 -21.21 -21.38
N SER A 20 21.99 -21.85 -20.31
CA SER A 20 20.58 -22.06 -19.95
C SER A 20 20.03 -21.08 -18.89
N ALA A 21 20.81 -20.14 -18.35
CA ALA A 21 20.34 -19.18 -17.37
C ALA A 21 19.27 -18.28 -17.99
N THR A 22 18.07 -18.27 -17.41
CA THR A 22 16.94 -17.42 -17.84
C THR A 22 16.71 -16.22 -16.93
N VAL A 23 17.29 -16.22 -15.73
CA VAL A 23 17.21 -15.14 -14.74
C VAL A 23 18.63 -14.74 -14.36
N LEU A 24 18.90 -13.44 -14.43
CA LEU A 24 20.15 -12.84 -13.97
C LEU A 24 19.86 -11.79 -12.92
N ASP A 25 20.22 -12.09 -11.68
CA ASP A 25 20.11 -11.17 -10.54
C ASP A 25 21.48 -10.58 -10.21
N LEU A 26 21.63 -9.28 -10.43
CA LEU A 26 22.83 -8.48 -10.14
C LEU A 26 22.52 -7.41 -9.08
N THR A 27 21.58 -7.66 -8.18
CA THR A 27 21.19 -6.74 -7.11
C THR A 27 22.37 -6.40 -6.20
N SER A 28 22.64 -5.11 -6.00
CA SER A 28 23.66 -4.59 -5.06
C SER A 28 25.13 -4.91 -5.43
N PHE A 29 25.44 -5.17 -6.68
CA PHE A 29 26.82 -5.41 -7.15
C PHE A 29 27.65 -4.13 -7.30
N GLN A 30 27.06 -2.96 -7.02
CA GLN A 30 27.71 -1.64 -7.16
C GLN A 30 28.19 -1.34 -8.58
N LEU A 31 27.53 -1.90 -9.58
CA LEU A 31 27.89 -1.74 -10.99
C LEU A 31 27.69 -0.29 -11.44
N HIS A 32 28.67 0.26 -12.17
CA HIS A 32 28.59 1.54 -12.87
C HIS A 32 28.18 1.37 -14.35
N ASP A 33 28.50 0.21 -14.92
CA ASP A 33 28.21 -0.26 -16.27
C ASP A 33 28.08 -1.79 -16.27
N LEU A 34 27.78 -2.37 -17.41
CA LEU A 34 27.72 -3.83 -17.60
C LEU A 34 28.86 -4.40 -18.46
N ASP A 35 29.96 -3.65 -18.68
CA ASP A 35 31.03 -4.06 -19.60
C ASP A 35 31.63 -5.42 -19.27
N SER A 36 31.73 -5.75 -17.98
CA SER A 36 32.25 -7.02 -17.48
C SER A 36 31.17 -8.11 -17.28
N VAL A 37 29.89 -7.79 -17.57
CA VAL A 37 28.76 -8.70 -17.36
C VAL A 37 28.42 -9.39 -18.68
N GLU A 38 28.29 -10.71 -18.64
CA GLU A 38 27.75 -11.49 -19.74
C GLU A 38 26.23 -11.46 -19.72
N LEU A 39 25.59 -11.16 -20.84
CA LEU A 39 24.14 -11.11 -21.01
C LEU A 39 23.70 -12.19 -22.00
N PRO A 40 23.43 -13.42 -21.55
CA PRO A 40 23.03 -14.50 -22.43
C PRO A 40 21.66 -14.23 -23.09
N PRO A 41 21.46 -14.56 -24.37
CA PRO A 41 20.23 -14.30 -25.11
C PRO A 41 19.02 -15.10 -24.59
N SER A 42 19.25 -16.09 -23.73
CA SER A 42 18.21 -16.88 -23.05
C SER A 42 17.50 -16.13 -21.92
N LEU A 43 18.02 -14.96 -21.49
CA LEU A 43 17.46 -14.20 -20.36
C LEU A 43 16.00 -13.79 -20.61
N THR A 44 15.18 -14.13 -19.62
CA THR A 44 13.78 -13.69 -19.50
C THR A 44 13.61 -12.62 -18.43
N GLU A 45 14.50 -12.59 -17.43
CA GLU A 45 14.48 -11.64 -16.33
C GLU A 45 15.89 -11.11 -16.07
N LEU A 46 16.01 -9.78 -15.96
CA LEU A 46 17.26 -9.08 -15.62
C LEU A 46 16.98 -8.11 -14.47
N ASP A 47 17.56 -8.39 -13.31
CA ASP A 47 17.47 -7.51 -12.14
C ASP A 47 18.80 -6.81 -11.89
N LEU A 48 18.79 -5.49 -12.05
CA LEU A 48 19.93 -4.57 -11.84
C LEU A 48 19.67 -3.65 -10.64
N THR A 49 18.80 -4.05 -9.71
CA THR A 49 18.40 -3.26 -8.53
C THR A 49 19.60 -2.88 -7.67
N THR A 50 19.57 -1.66 -7.14
CA THR A 50 20.57 -1.14 -6.17
C THR A 50 22.00 -1.17 -6.74
N ASN A 51 22.18 -0.57 -7.91
CA ASN A 51 23.48 -0.33 -8.54
C ASN A 51 23.75 1.17 -8.71
N ARG A 52 24.74 1.53 -9.53
CA ARG A 52 25.13 2.91 -9.83
C ARG A 52 25.08 3.21 -11.32
N LEU A 53 24.18 2.54 -12.04
CA LEU A 53 24.01 2.69 -13.46
C LEU A 53 23.46 4.10 -13.78
N SER A 54 24.15 4.83 -14.64
CA SER A 54 23.72 6.15 -15.14
C SER A 54 23.33 6.15 -16.62
N ALA A 55 23.52 5.01 -17.31
CA ALA A 55 23.14 4.78 -18.69
C ALA A 55 22.59 3.37 -18.86
N LEU A 56 21.81 3.15 -19.91
CA LEU A 56 21.34 1.82 -20.30
C LEU A 56 22.34 1.17 -21.25
N ASP A 57 22.73 -0.06 -20.96
CA ASP A 57 23.57 -0.85 -21.87
C ASP A 57 22.74 -1.26 -23.10
N PRO A 58 23.17 -0.92 -24.31
CA PRO A 58 22.44 -1.25 -25.55
C PRO A 58 22.24 -2.77 -25.78
N ARG A 59 23.07 -3.61 -25.17
CA ARG A 59 22.93 -5.07 -25.24
C ARG A 59 21.66 -5.59 -24.61
N ILE A 60 21.09 -4.87 -23.60
CA ILE A 60 19.79 -5.20 -22.99
C ILE A 60 18.70 -5.19 -24.08
N GLY A 61 18.72 -4.19 -24.98
CA GLY A 61 17.75 -4.07 -26.07
C GLY A 61 17.89 -5.19 -27.14
N GLN A 62 18.93 -6.04 -27.06
CA GLN A 62 19.17 -7.16 -27.95
C GLN A 62 18.78 -8.53 -27.34
N LEU A 63 18.22 -8.57 -26.13
CA LEU A 63 17.83 -9.82 -25.43
C LEU A 63 16.45 -10.29 -25.92
N PRO A 64 16.34 -11.26 -26.83
CA PRO A 64 15.09 -11.55 -27.54
C PRO A 64 14.00 -12.19 -26.67
N ASN A 65 14.35 -12.67 -25.49
CA ASN A 65 13.44 -13.36 -24.59
C ASN A 65 13.09 -12.55 -23.33
N LEU A 66 13.65 -11.32 -23.19
CA LEU A 66 13.51 -10.52 -21.97
C LEU A 66 12.07 -10.08 -21.76
N LYS A 67 11.50 -10.45 -20.60
CA LYS A 67 10.15 -10.12 -20.17
C LYS A 67 10.13 -9.15 -19.00
N LYS A 68 11.12 -9.23 -18.11
CA LYS A 68 11.22 -8.39 -16.93
C LYS A 68 12.57 -7.69 -16.87
N LEU A 69 12.52 -6.39 -16.68
CA LEU A 69 13.70 -5.53 -16.49
C LEU A 69 13.50 -4.66 -15.26
N SER A 70 14.33 -4.87 -14.24
CA SER A 70 14.42 -4.01 -13.06
C SER A 70 15.71 -3.19 -13.09
N LEU A 71 15.54 -1.86 -13.05
CA LEU A 71 16.59 -0.85 -12.91
C LEU A 71 16.37 -0.03 -11.63
N ARG A 72 15.68 -0.63 -10.66
CA ARG A 72 15.34 0.02 -9.40
C ARG A 72 16.60 0.51 -8.68
N GLN A 73 16.49 1.69 -8.08
CA GLN A 73 17.53 2.28 -7.23
C GLN A 73 18.89 2.37 -7.93
N ASN A 74 18.91 3.18 -8.99
CA ASN A 74 20.08 3.51 -9.80
C ASN A 74 20.21 5.04 -9.99
N LEU A 75 20.98 5.49 -10.95
CA LEU A 75 21.19 6.91 -11.27
C LEU A 75 20.64 7.27 -12.66
N ILE A 76 19.56 6.60 -13.07
CA ILE A 76 18.97 6.71 -14.41
C ILE A 76 18.23 8.04 -14.53
N THR A 77 18.61 8.85 -15.53
CA THR A 77 17.98 10.13 -15.87
C THR A 77 17.10 10.01 -17.11
N ASP A 78 16.38 11.07 -17.46
CA ASP A 78 15.57 11.15 -18.69
C ASP A 78 16.40 10.85 -19.96
N ALA A 79 17.64 11.34 -20.03
CA ALA A 79 18.53 11.07 -21.16
C ALA A 79 18.95 9.61 -21.23
N ALA A 80 19.14 8.97 -20.09
CA ALA A 80 19.53 7.56 -20.02
C ALA A 80 18.45 6.61 -20.54
N VAL A 81 17.16 6.97 -20.45
CA VAL A 81 16.04 6.15 -20.90
C VAL A 81 15.62 6.41 -22.36
N GLU A 82 16.16 7.41 -23.03
CA GLU A 82 15.84 7.69 -24.45
C GLU A 82 16.02 6.47 -25.39
N PRO A 83 17.06 5.61 -25.22
CA PRO A 83 17.23 4.41 -26.04
C PRO A 83 16.08 3.41 -25.98
N LEU A 84 15.28 3.38 -24.89
CA LEU A 84 14.15 2.46 -24.73
C LEU A 84 13.22 2.48 -25.94
N SER A 85 12.94 3.65 -26.48
CA SER A 85 12.02 3.83 -27.63
C SER A 85 12.49 3.12 -28.92
N SER A 86 13.75 2.71 -29.00
CA SER A 86 14.34 2.04 -30.15
C SER A 86 14.53 0.52 -30.00
N TRP A 87 14.24 -0.06 -28.83
CA TRP A 87 14.54 -1.46 -28.49
C TRP A 87 13.51 -2.46 -29.05
N GLN A 88 13.44 -2.58 -30.38
CA GLN A 88 12.41 -3.36 -31.08
C GLN A 88 12.39 -4.85 -30.71
N LEU A 89 13.53 -5.46 -30.41
CA LEU A 89 13.63 -6.89 -30.13
C LEU A 89 12.92 -7.26 -28.80
N ILE A 90 12.87 -6.33 -27.84
CA ILE A 90 12.19 -6.56 -26.57
C ILE A 90 10.81 -5.87 -26.49
N SER A 91 10.17 -5.64 -27.64
CA SER A 91 8.82 -5.02 -27.70
C SER A 91 7.74 -5.81 -26.93
N HIS A 92 8.04 -7.03 -26.54
CA HIS A 92 7.18 -7.93 -25.76
C HIS A 92 7.47 -7.89 -24.24
N LEU A 93 8.28 -6.94 -23.76
CA LEU A 93 8.54 -6.73 -22.33
C LEU A 93 7.22 -6.60 -21.58
N GLU A 94 7.10 -7.33 -20.46
CA GLU A 94 5.90 -7.41 -19.63
C GLU A 94 6.03 -6.56 -18.36
N GLU A 95 7.25 -6.40 -17.83
CA GLU A 95 7.53 -5.64 -16.61
C GLU A 95 8.73 -4.72 -16.79
N LEU A 96 8.55 -3.43 -16.46
CA LEU A 96 9.61 -2.42 -16.45
C LEU A 96 9.57 -1.66 -15.13
N VAL A 97 10.64 -1.80 -14.33
CA VAL A 97 10.80 -1.13 -13.05
C VAL A 97 11.95 -0.11 -13.14
N LEU A 98 11.60 1.18 -13.06
CA LEU A 98 12.49 2.33 -13.02
C LEU A 98 12.39 3.09 -11.69
N ARG A 99 11.89 2.43 -10.65
CA ARG A 99 11.69 2.98 -9.31
C ARG A 99 13.01 3.46 -8.69
N ASP A 100 12.93 4.56 -7.94
CA ASP A 100 14.06 5.15 -7.21
C ASP A 100 15.24 5.49 -8.13
N ASN A 101 14.97 6.42 -9.05
CA ASN A 101 15.91 6.96 -10.05
C ASN A 101 15.78 8.51 -10.10
N GLN A 102 16.20 9.14 -11.18
CA GLN A 102 16.25 10.58 -11.36
C GLN A 102 15.41 11.07 -12.56
N LEU A 103 14.30 10.37 -12.85
CA LEU A 103 13.40 10.72 -13.95
C LEU A 103 12.56 11.95 -13.60
N LYS A 104 12.39 12.88 -14.55
CA LYS A 104 11.55 14.08 -14.43
C LYS A 104 10.28 14.00 -15.26
N LYS A 105 10.20 13.07 -16.19
CA LYS A 105 9.04 12.80 -17.05
C LYS A 105 8.86 11.32 -17.30
N ILE A 106 7.66 10.96 -17.76
CA ILE A 106 7.36 9.59 -18.17
C ILE A 106 8.25 9.23 -19.36
N PRO A 107 9.05 8.13 -19.29
CA PRO A 107 9.86 7.67 -20.42
C PRO A 107 8.98 7.20 -21.58
N ASP A 108 9.50 7.35 -22.81
CA ASP A 108 8.82 6.84 -24.00
C ASP A 108 8.97 5.33 -24.12
N VAL A 109 7.93 4.62 -23.71
CA VAL A 109 7.85 3.16 -23.72
C VAL A 109 6.80 2.64 -24.71
N VAL A 110 6.44 3.45 -25.73
CA VAL A 110 5.43 3.14 -26.76
C VAL A 110 5.67 1.81 -27.47
N ILE A 111 6.91 1.37 -27.51
CA ILE A 111 7.34 0.13 -28.15
C ILE A 111 6.90 -1.13 -27.40
N PHE A 112 6.78 -1.09 -26.07
CA PHE A 112 6.49 -2.26 -25.24
C PHE A 112 4.98 -2.56 -25.25
N LYS A 113 4.53 -3.26 -26.30
CA LYS A 113 3.11 -3.52 -26.57
C LYS A 113 2.44 -4.51 -25.60
N LYS A 114 3.22 -5.22 -24.80
CA LYS A 114 2.74 -6.21 -23.83
C LYS A 114 3.02 -5.81 -22.38
N LEU A 115 3.34 -4.54 -22.12
CA LEU A 115 3.66 -4.08 -20.79
C LEU A 115 2.45 -4.26 -19.87
N LEU A 116 2.63 -4.99 -18.78
CA LEU A 116 1.64 -5.29 -17.74
C LEU A 116 1.91 -4.50 -16.47
N ILE A 117 3.18 -4.33 -16.12
CA ILE A 117 3.64 -3.65 -14.90
C ILE A 117 4.61 -2.54 -15.28
N PHE A 118 4.30 -1.32 -14.83
CA PHE A 118 5.15 -0.16 -15.02
C PHE A 118 5.32 0.60 -13.72
N ASP A 119 6.55 0.61 -13.18
CA ASP A 119 6.89 1.30 -11.94
C ASP A 119 7.94 2.40 -12.19
N VAL A 120 7.50 3.65 -12.01
CA VAL A 120 8.35 4.86 -12.03
C VAL A 120 8.25 5.60 -10.69
N SER A 121 7.91 4.92 -9.63
CA SER A 121 7.83 5.49 -8.28
C SER A 121 9.19 6.00 -7.78
N PHE A 122 9.19 6.92 -6.82
CA PHE A 122 10.40 7.50 -6.23
C PHE A 122 11.32 8.14 -7.28
N ASN A 123 10.75 9.04 -8.07
CA ASN A 123 11.44 9.86 -9.06
C ASN A 123 11.08 11.34 -8.85
N GLU A 124 11.36 12.20 -9.83
CA GLU A 124 11.05 13.63 -9.81
C GLU A 124 9.99 14.01 -10.86
N ILE A 125 9.13 13.06 -11.25
CA ILE A 125 8.13 13.23 -12.31
C ILE A 125 7.04 14.22 -11.86
N SER A 126 6.83 15.29 -12.62
CA SER A 126 5.88 16.36 -12.28
C SER A 126 4.55 16.31 -13.07
N SER A 127 4.52 15.60 -14.20
CA SER A 127 3.37 15.40 -15.08
C SER A 127 3.29 13.95 -15.55
N LEU A 128 2.06 13.47 -15.75
CA LEU A 128 1.79 12.14 -16.33
C LEU A 128 1.74 12.16 -17.87
N SER A 129 2.02 13.31 -18.47
CA SER A 129 2.07 13.45 -19.94
C SER A 129 3.03 12.41 -20.54
N GLY A 130 2.54 11.68 -21.54
CA GLY A 130 3.23 10.52 -22.14
C GLY A 130 2.64 9.17 -21.75
N LEU A 131 1.81 9.10 -20.70
CA LEU A 131 1.14 7.84 -20.30
C LEU A 131 0.20 7.32 -21.39
N SER A 132 -0.44 8.19 -22.19
CA SER A 132 -1.30 7.79 -23.29
C SER A 132 -0.57 6.94 -24.36
N LYS A 133 0.75 6.97 -24.38
CA LYS A 133 1.59 6.15 -25.27
C LYS A 133 1.93 4.77 -24.69
N VAL A 134 1.74 4.58 -23.38
CA VAL A 134 1.97 3.31 -22.72
C VAL A 134 0.90 2.30 -23.15
N SER A 135 1.25 1.02 -23.17
CA SER A 135 0.36 -0.05 -23.61
C SER A 135 -0.96 -0.08 -22.82
N SER A 136 -2.08 -0.18 -23.52
CA SER A 136 -3.41 -0.35 -22.92
C SER A 136 -3.58 -1.70 -22.21
N THR A 137 -2.63 -2.64 -22.36
CA THR A 137 -2.59 -3.91 -21.62
C THR A 137 -2.14 -3.77 -20.17
N LEU A 138 -1.74 -2.56 -19.75
CA LEU A 138 -1.20 -2.30 -18.41
C LEU A 138 -2.21 -2.69 -17.32
N ARG A 139 -1.73 -3.44 -16.34
CA ARG A 139 -2.51 -3.89 -15.18
C ARG A 139 -2.10 -3.20 -13.90
N GLU A 140 -0.84 -2.82 -13.80
CA GLU A 140 -0.30 -2.19 -12.59
C GLU A 140 0.52 -0.95 -12.97
N LEU A 141 0.16 0.20 -12.41
CA LEU A 141 0.86 1.47 -12.61
C LEU A 141 1.25 2.06 -11.27
N TYR A 142 2.56 2.21 -11.06
CA TYR A 142 3.14 2.77 -9.84
C TYR A 142 3.89 4.07 -10.15
N VAL A 143 3.39 5.18 -9.61
CA VAL A 143 3.98 6.54 -9.77
C VAL A 143 4.08 7.24 -8.41
N SER A 144 4.10 6.49 -7.31
CA SER A 144 4.16 7.07 -5.97
C SER A 144 5.48 7.78 -5.70
N LYS A 145 5.46 8.72 -4.74
CA LYS A 145 6.66 9.47 -4.35
C LYS A 145 7.30 10.20 -5.54
N ASN A 146 6.48 11.00 -6.22
CA ASN A 146 6.84 11.90 -7.31
C ASN A 146 6.32 13.32 -7.03
N GLU A 147 6.27 14.18 -8.03
CA GLU A 147 5.81 15.56 -7.91
C GLU A 147 4.50 15.84 -8.69
N VAL A 148 3.77 14.80 -9.07
CA VAL A 148 2.58 14.85 -9.92
C VAL A 148 1.49 15.73 -9.29
N THR A 149 0.96 16.68 -10.07
CA THR A 149 -0.05 17.64 -9.61
C THR A 149 -1.46 17.35 -10.13
N LYS A 150 -1.59 16.58 -11.20
CA LYS A 150 -2.82 16.24 -11.90
C LYS A 150 -2.84 14.77 -12.30
N MET A 151 -4.00 14.14 -12.23
CA MET A 151 -4.27 12.88 -12.91
C MET A 151 -4.58 13.20 -14.37
N GLU A 152 -3.77 12.70 -15.27
CA GLU A 152 -3.92 12.95 -16.72
C GLU A 152 -3.46 11.72 -17.51
N GLU A 153 -4.03 11.51 -18.69
CA GLU A 153 -3.69 10.45 -19.64
C GLU A 153 -3.77 9.02 -19.06
N ILE A 154 -4.66 8.77 -18.08
CA ILE A 154 -4.88 7.44 -17.50
C ILE A 154 -6.18 6.78 -17.97
N GLU A 155 -7.06 7.53 -18.63
CA GLU A 155 -8.42 7.12 -19.01
C GLU A 155 -8.49 5.96 -20.01
N HIS A 156 -7.38 5.63 -20.68
CA HIS A 156 -7.31 4.54 -21.66
C HIS A 156 -6.86 3.18 -21.07
N PHE A 157 -6.49 3.13 -19.79
CA PHE A 157 -6.05 1.90 -19.15
C PHE A 157 -7.21 1.03 -18.66
N HIS A 158 -8.01 0.52 -19.58
CA HIS A 158 -9.22 -0.26 -19.24
C HIS A 158 -8.93 -1.58 -18.49
N GLU A 159 -7.72 -2.14 -18.61
CA GLU A 159 -7.30 -3.36 -17.95
C GLU A 159 -6.61 -3.12 -16.59
N LEU A 160 -6.47 -1.84 -16.17
CA LEU A 160 -5.75 -1.49 -14.95
C LEU A 160 -6.45 -2.05 -13.71
N GLN A 161 -5.68 -2.72 -12.87
CA GLN A 161 -6.11 -3.35 -11.63
C GLN A 161 -5.54 -2.62 -10.40
N ILE A 162 -4.32 -2.09 -10.49
CA ILE A 162 -3.66 -1.34 -9.42
C ILE A 162 -3.20 0.01 -9.96
N LEU A 163 -3.59 1.09 -9.26
CA LEU A 163 -3.11 2.44 -9.50
C LEU A 163 -2.54 3.03 -8.21
N GLU A 164 -1.23 3.29 -8.19
CA GLU A 164 -0.54 3.92 -7.07
C GLU A 164 0.03 5.28 -7.43
N LEU A 165 -0.55 6.34 -6.86
CA LEU A 165 -0.15 7.74 -7.00
C LEU A 165 0.10 8.40 -5.63
N GLY A 166 0.38 7.60 -4.60
CA GLY A 166 0.64 8.08 -3.24
C GLY A 166 1.85 9.02 -3.16
N SER A 167 1.90 9.87 -2.14
CA SER A 167 3.01 10.81 -1.92
C SER A 167 3.31 11.70 -3.14
N ASN A 168 2.27 12.27 -3.71
CA ASN A 168 2.32 13.25 -4.81
C ASN A 168 1.72 14.59 -4.37
N ARG A 169 1.34 15.44 -5.31
CA ARG A 169 0.76 16.77 -5.06
C ARG A 169 -0.66 16.91 -5.63
N LEU A 170 -1.36 15.79 -5.83
CA LEU A 170 -2.71 15.74 -6.38
C LEU A 170 -3.72 16.49 -5.52
N ARG A 171 -4.65 17.22 -6.14
CA ARG A 171 -5.71 17.98 -5.45
C ARG A 171 -7.11 17.46 -5.77
N ILE A 172 -7.28 16.80 -6.90
CA ILE A 172 -8.55 16.33 -7.44
C ILE A 172 -8.37 14.87 -7.87
N MET A 173 -9.42 14.07 -7.71
CA MET A 173 -9.55 12.74 -8.29
C MET A 173 -10.34 12.89 -9.59
N GLU A 174 -9.74 12.51 -10.70
CA GLU A 174 -10.34 12.68 -12.05
C GLU A 174 -9.90 11.54 -12.97
N LEU A 175 -10.61 11.33 -14.09
CA LEU A 175 -10.31 10.35 -15.15
C LEU A 175 -10.33 8.88 -14.66
N LEU A 176 -11.09 8.56 -13.61
CA LEU A 176 -11.24 7.21 -13.09
C LEU A 176 -12.39 6.43 -13.71
N GLU A 177 -13.29 7.11 -14.43
CA GLU A 177 -14.56 6.56 -14.95
C GLU A 177 -14.40 5.37 -15.89
N ASN A 178 -13.25 5.25 -16.56
CA ASN A 178 -12.96 4.15 -17.50
C ASN A 178 -12.19 2.98 -16.88
N LEU A 179 -11.69 3.13 -15.65
CA LEU A 179 -10.88 2.12 -14.97
C LEU A 179 -11.76 1.03 -14.32
N LYS A 180 -12.60 0.37 -15.13
CA LYS A 180 -13.65 -0.55 -14.63
C LYS A 180 -13.12 -1.81 -13.94
N ASN A 181 -11.88 -2.19 -14.24
CA ASN A 181 -11.22 -3.36 -13.65
C ASN A 181 -10.36 -3.00 -12.41
N LEU A 182 -10.34 -1.71 -12.02
CA LEU A 182 -9.51 -1.25 -10.90
C LEU A 182 -9.96 -1.91 -9.59
N GLN A 183 -9.01 -2.56 -8.92
CA GLN A 183 -9.20 -3.25 -7.65
C GLN A 183 -8.53 -2.52 -6.49
N GLU A 184 -7.39 -1.84 -6.74
CA GLU A 184 -6.66 -1.12 -5.71
C GLU A 184 -6.32 0.31 -6.18
N LEU A 185 -6.63 1.29 -5.33
CA LEU A 185 -6.35 2.72 -5.56
C LEU A 185 -5.62 3.32 -4.37
N TRP A 186 -4.35 3.67 -4.56
CA TRP A 186 -3.47 4.19 -3.52
C TRP A 186 -3.12 5.65 -3.79
N LEU A 187 -3.81 6.57 -3.09
CA LEU A 187 -3.67 8.02 -3.22
C LEU A 187 -3.24 8.70 -1.91
N GLY A 188 -2.72 7.94 -0.97
CA GLY A 188 -2.26 8.46 0.32
C GLY A 188 -1.20 9.57 0.18
N ARG A 189 -1.11 10.48 1.16
CA ARG A 189 -0.14 11.59 1.19
C ARG A 189 -0.21 12.49 -0.04
N ASN A 190 -1.42 12.97 -0.35
CA ASN A 190 -1.69 13.95 -1.39
C ASN A 190 -2.38 15.21 -0.79
N ARG A 191 -3.10 15.96 -1.60
CA ARG A 191 -3.81 17.19 -1.19
C ARG A 191 -5.27 17.16 -1.58
N ILE A 192 -5.84 15.96 -1.74
CA ILE A 192 -7.21 15.70 -2.21
C ILE A 192 -8.20 16.20 -1.15
N ARG A 193 -9.28 16.86 -1.59
CA ARG A 193 -10.29 17.45 -0.70
C ARG A 193 -11.64 16.76 -0.76
N THR A 194 -11.94 16.13 -1.89
CA THR A 194 -13.23 15.48 -2.15
C THR A 194 -13.00 14.14 -2.83
N VAL A 195 -13.87 13.18 -2.52
CA VAL A 195 -13.86 11.86 -3.13
C VAL A 195 -14.69 11.90 -4.41
N ASN A 196 -14.14 11.38 -5.51
CA ASN A 196 -14.82 11.16 -6.77
C ASN A 196 -14.29 9.86 -7.39
N LEU A 197 -15.03 8.77 -7.21
CA LEU A 197 -14.65 7.43 -7.66
C LEU A 197 -15.38 6.98 -8.92
N CYS A 198 -16.29 7.80 -9.46
CA CYS A 198 -16.99 7.53 -10.72
C CYS A 198 -17.61 6.11 -10.79
N GLY A 199 -18.06 5.58 -9.65
CA GLY A 199 -18.71 4.26 -9.58
C GLY A 199 -17.79 3.08 -9.91
N LEU A 200 -16.58 3.05 -9.35
CA LEU A 200 -15.64 1.94 -9.45
C LEU A 200 -16.17 0.70 -8.71
N LYS A 201 -16.96 -0.13 -9.38
CA LYS A 201 -17.68 -1.25 -8.74
C LYS A 201 -16.79 -2.44 -8.39
N CYS A 202 -15.61 -2.56 -8.99
CA CYS A 202 -14.65 -3.66 -8.74
C CYS A 202 -13.61 -3.30 -7.68
N ILE A 203 -13.61 -2.06 -7.20
CA ILE A 203 -12.61 -1.58 -6.24
C ILE A 203 -12.72 -2.31 -4.91
N LYS A 204 -11.62 -2.85 -4.40
CA LYS A 204 -11.51 -3.59 -3.15
C LYS A 204 -10.76 -2.83 -2.08
N LYS A 205 -9.72 -2.08 -2.48
CA LYS A 205 -8.89 -1.32 -1.54
C LYS A 205 -8.72 0.12 -1.98
N ILE A 206 -8.94 1.04 -1.04
CA ILE A 206 -8.72 2.47 -1.24
C ILE A 206 -7.89 3.02 -0.10
N SER A 207 -6.78 3.69 -0.42
CA SER A 207 -6.01 4.48 0.53
C SER A 207 -6.03 5.95 0.15
N LEU A 208 -6.62 6.78 1.02
CA LEU A 208 -6.65 8.24 0.94
C LEU A 208 -6.08 8.88 2.22
N GLN A 209 -5.30 8.12 2.98
CA GLN A 209 -4.65 8.60 4.20
C GLN A 209 -3.77 9.83 3.97
N SER A 210 -3.66 10.71 4.96
CA SER A 210 -2.85 11.95 4.87
C SER A 210 -3.23 12.82 3.67
N ASN A 211 -4.51 13.11 3.53
CA ASN A 211 -5.09 14.03 2.54
C ASN A 211 -5.77 15.23 3.23
N ARG A 212 -6.71 15.87 2.58
CA ARG A 212 -7.45 17.04 3.08
C ARG A 212 -8.96 16.84 3.02
N LEU A 213 -9.42 15.59 3.13
CA LEU A 213 -10.84 15.24 3.13
C LEU A 213 -11.52 15.80 4.38
N THR A 214 -12.75 16.29 4.23
CA THR A 214 -13.58 16.78 5.33
C THR A 214 -14.88 15.99 5.47
N SER A 215 -15.20 15.11 4.52
CA SER A 215 -16.37 14.23 4.47
C SER A 215 -15.98 12.86 3.94
N MET A 216 -16.79 11.85 4.26
CA MET A 216 -16.68 10.48 3.75
C MET A 216 -17.65 10.21 2.58
N ILE A 217 -18.35 11.20 2.07
CA ILE A 217 -19.27 11.02 0.95
C ILE A 217 -18.49 10.77 -0.35
N GLY A 218 -18.96 9.82 -1.17
CA GLY A 218 -18.37 9.48 -2.47
C GLY A 218 -17.96 8.01 -2.64
N PHE A 219 -18.12 7.18 -1.58
CA PHE A 219 -17.81 5.75 -1.65
C PHE A 219 -19.04 4.85 -1.92
N GLN A 220 -20.26 5.40 -1.92
CA GLN A 220 -21.51 4.65 -1.88
C GLN A 220 -21.69 3.65 -3.03
N GLU A 221 -21.07 3.88 -4.19
CA GLU A 221 -21.12 2.97 -5.33
C GLU A 221 -20.03 1.89 -5.32
N CYS A 222 -19.08 1.97 -4.39
CA CYS A 222 -17.97 1.03 -4.29
C CYS A 222 -18.37 -0.23 -3.51
N VAL A 223 -19.40 -0.93 -3.98
CA VAL A 223 -20.04 -2.04 -3.24
C VAL A 223 -19.13 -3.26 -3.02
N ALA A 224 -18.02 -3.38 -3.76
CA ALA A 224 -17.02 -4.46 -3.57
C ALA A 224 -15.92 -4.09 -2.59
N LEU A 225 -15.96 -2.87 -1.98
CA LEU A 225 -14.87 -2.37 -1.14
C LEU A 225 -14.72 -3.23 0.12
N GLU A 226 -13.49 -3.67 0.36
CA GLU A 226 -13.08 -4.51 1.48
C GLU A 226 -12.22 -3.74 2.49
N GLU A 227 -11.38 -2.81 2.02
CA GLU A 227 -10.46 -2.05 2.87
C GLU A 227 -10.49 -0.55 2.52
N LEU A 228 -10.73 0.31 3.51
CA LEU A 228 -10.79 1.76 3.36
C LEU A 228 -9.92 2.47 4.39
N TYR A 229 -8.88 3.16 3.92
CA TYR A 229 -7.92 3.89 4.74
C TYR A 229 -8.05 5.39 4.54
N LEU A 230 -8.56 6.10 5.55
CA LEU A 230 -8.86 7.54 5.56
C LEU A 230 -8.13 8.30 6.68
N SER A 231 -7.16 7.68 7.34
CA SER A 231 -6.45 8.31 8.47
C SER A 231 -5.75 9.62 8.08
N HIS A 232 -5.51 10.46 9.09
CA HIS A 232 -4.86 11.75 8.90
C HIS A 232 -5.56 12.66 7.86
N ASN A 233 -6.86 12.89 8.07
CA ASN A 233 -7.69 13.80 7.29
C ASN A 233 -8.40 14.81 8.23
N GLY A 234 -9.43 15.48 7.75
CA GLY A 234 -10.22 16.44 8.51
C GLY A 234 -11.69 16.02 8.64
N ILE A 235 -11.99 14.73 8.57
CA ILE A 235 -13.34 14.15 8.53
C ILE A 235 -14.01 14.34 9.90
N ALA A 236 -15.20 14.94 9.93
CA ALA A 236 -15.90 15.24 11.18
C ALA A 236 -17.09 14.30 11.47
N LYS A 237 -17.56 13.55 10.48
CA LYS A 237 -18.67 12.61 10.60
C LYS A 237 -18.39 11.31 9.87
N MET A 238 -18.86 10.21 10.45
CA MET A 238 -18.99 8.94 9.73
C MET A 238 -20.32 8.97 8.98
N GLU A 239 -20.25 8.90 7.65
CA GLU A 239 -21.42 9.03 6.77
C GLU A 239 -21.18 8.40 5.41
N GLY A 240 -22.25 7.87 4.77
CA GLY A 240 -22.16 7.30 3.42
C GLY A 240 -21.51 5.91 3.36
N LEU A 241 -21.51 5.19 4.49
CA LEU A 241 -20.91 3.85 4.61
C LEU A 241 -21.93 2.72 4.46
N SER A 242 -23.21 2.99 4.59
CA SER A 242 -24.30 2.00 4.71
C SER A 242 -24.40 1.00 3.56
N THR A 243 -23.86 1.32 2.37
CA THR A 243 -23.83 0.43 1.19
C THR A 243 -22.59 -0.45 1.11
N LEU A 244 -21.58 -0.20 1.95
CA LEU A 244 -20.28 -0.88 1.89
C LEU A 244 -20.29 -2.20 2.68
N VAL A 245 -21.26 -3.05 2.42
CA VAL A 245 -21.52 -4.29 3.18
C VAL A 245 -20.39 -5.33 3.11
N ASN A 246 -19.41 -5.14 2.23
CA ASN A 246 -18.25 -6.01 2.11
C ASN A 246 -17.01 -5.48 2.87
N LEU A 247 -17.12 -4.29 3.50
CA LEU A 247 -16.00 -3.65 4.19
C LEU A 247 -15.56 -4.49 5.39
N ARG A 248 -14.27 -4.78 5.47
CA ARG A 248 -13.60 -5.55 6.53
C ARG A 248 -12.71 -4.66 7.39
N VAL A 249 -12.04 -3.68 6.78
CA VAL A 249 -11.15 -2.77 7.48
C VAL A 249 -11.56 -1.33 7.20
N LEU A 250 -11.79 -0.55 8.26
CA LEU A 250 -12.04 0.89 8.20
C LEU A 250 -11.05 1.63 9.10
N ASP A 251 -10.12 2.35 8.50
CA ASP A 251 -9.22 3.25 9.21
C ASP A 251 -9.64 4.71 9.01
N VAL A 252 -10.20 5.31 10.06
CA VAL A 252 -10.53 6.73 10.15
C VAL A 252 -9.81 7.41 11.31
N SER A 253 -8.67 6.86 11.72
CA SER A 253 -7.83 7.41 12.77
C SER A 253 -7.29 8.81 12.41
N ALA A 254 -6.88 9.59 13.40
CA ALA A 254 -6.34 10.93 13.25
C ALA A 254 -7.23 11.84 12.37
N ASN A 255 -8.52 11.92 12.72
CA ASN A 255 -9.55 12.75 12.10
C ASN A 255 -10.20 13.69 13.13
N LYS A 256 -11.43 14.12 12.91
CA LYS A 256 -12.19 15.04 13.80
C LYS A 256 -13.54 14.45 14.20
N LEU A 257 -13.68 13.12 14.18
CA LEU A 257 -14.93 12.44 14.50
C LEU A 257 -15.34 12.71 15.95
N THR A 258 -16.62 12.97 16.17
CA THR A 258 -17.20 13.23 17.50
C THR A 258 -18.08 12.09 18.00
N GLU A 259 -18.52 11.22 17.12
CA GLU A 259 -19.42 10.08 17.38
C GLU A 259 -19.14 8.93 16.42
N ILE A 260 -19.61 7.73 16.76
CA ILE A 260 -19.51 6.52 15.95
C ILE A 260 -20.91 6.21 15.43
N ASN A 261 -21.10 6.22 14.11
CA ASN A 261 -22.38 5.96 13.44
C ASN A 261 -22.19 5.46 12.01
N ASP A 262 -23.29 5.11 11.32
CA ASP A 262 -23.35 4.65 9.91
C ASP A 262 -22.52 3.38 9.63
N ILE A 263 -22.29 2.53 10.65
CA ILE A 263 -21.57 1.25 10.53
C ILE A 263 -22.45 0.02 10.79
N GLU A 264 -23.68 0.20 11.16
CA GLU A 264 -24.64 -0.85 11.52
C GLU A 264 -24.91 -1.86 10.38
N ASN A 265 -24.67 -1.45 9.11
CA ASN A 265 -24.83 -2.31 7.94
C ASN A 265 -23.52 -2.97 7.49
N LEU A 266 -22.39 -2.68 8.14
CA LEU A 266 -21.08 -3.21 7.75
C LEU A 266 -20.87 -4.62 8.33
N THR A 267 -21.70 -5.57 7.93
CA THR A 267 -21.79 -6.92 8.53
C THR A 267 -20.52 -7.76 8.43
N LYS A 268 -19.53 -7.33 7.64
CA LYS A 268 -18.23 -8.00 7.49
C LYS A 268 -17.07 -7.24 8.15
N LEU A 269 -17.34 -6.12 8.84
CA LEU A 269 -16.30 -5.30 9.45
C LEU A 269 -15.58 -6.11 10.54
N GLU A 270 -14.27 -6.20 10.43
CA GLU A 270 -13.36 -6.91 11.32
C GLU A 270 -12.54 -5.93 12.16
N ASP A 271 -12.01 -4.88 11.53
CA ASP A 271 -11.14 -3.88 12.16
C ASP A 271 -11.67 -2.46 11.97
N LEU A 272 -11.83 -1.73 13.07
CA LEU A 272 -12.26 -0.33 13.10
C LEU A 272 -11.25 0.54 13.86
N TRP A 273 -10.55 1.44 13.15
CA TRP A 273 -9.52 2.29 13.72
C TRP A 273 -10.02 3.72 13.86
N LEU A 274 -10.24 4.16 15.11
CA LEU A 274 -10.83 5.45 15.49
C LEU A 274 -9.89 6.28 16.38
N ASN A 275 -8.66 5.84 16.63
CA ASN A 275 -7.73 6.55 17.49
C ASN A 275 -7.44 7.97 16.99
N ASP A 276 -7.03 8.86 17.89
CA ASP A 276 -6.73 10.27 17.56
C ASP A 276 -7.93 11.03 16.94
N ASN A 277 -9.11 10.91 17.55
CA ASN A 277 -10.32 11.64 17.14
C ASN A 277 -10.88 12.48 18.32
N ASN A 278 -12.08 13.03 18.17
CA ASN A 278 -12.75 13.87 19.19
C ASN A 278 -13.97 13.16 19.79
N ILE A 279 -14.01 11.83 19.81
CA ILE A 279 -15.13 11.05 20.34
C ILE A 279 -15.19 11.24 21.85
N ALA A 280 -16.23 11.94 22.33
CA ALA A 280 -16.36 12.30 23.74
C ALA A 280 -17.17 11.29 24.57
N SER A 281 -18.01 10.47 23.94
CA SER A 281 -18.85 9.46 24.61
C SER A 281 -18.89 8.18 23.78
N LEU A 282 -19.02 7.04 24.46
CA LEU A 282 -19.29 5.74 23.85
C LEU A 282 -20.79 5.39 23.95
N GLU A 283 -21.64 6.36 24.33
CA GLU A 283 -23.09 6.20 24.30
C GLU A 283 -23.54 5.93 22.87
N GLY A 284 -24.35 4.88 22.65
CA GLY A 284 -24.77 4.46 21.32
C GLY A 284 -23.79 3.55 20.57
N LEU A 285 -22.60 3.27 21.13
CA LEU A 285 -21.65 2.36 20.48
C LEU A 285 -22.23 0.96 20.30
N GLU A 286 -22.98 0.45 21.30
CA GLU A 286 -23.57 -0.89 21.23
C GLU A 286 -24.58 -0.99 20.07
N GLU A 287 -25.42 0.04 19.88
CA GLU A 287 -26.36 0.12 18.76
C GLU A 287 -25.62 0.24 17.43
N ALA A 288 -24.60 1.08 17.34
CA ALA A 288 -23.83 1.29 16.12
C ALA A 288 -23.12 0.02 15.65
N VAL A 289 -22.61 -0.82 16.55
CA VAL A 289 -21.92 -2.06 16.20
C VAL A 289 -22.84 -3.29 16.11
N THR A 290 -24.15 -3.13 16.30
CA THR A 290 -25.08 -4.29 16.34
C THR A 290 -24.98 -5.16 15.09
N GLY A 291 -24.90 -4.57 13.90
CA GLY A 291 -24.81 -5.29 12.63
C GLY A 291 -23.44 -5.91 12.36
N THR A 292 -22.38 -5.41 13.01
CA THR A 292 -21.00 -5.86 12.81
C THR A 292 -20.55 -6.88 13.88
N ARG A 293 -21.35 -7.07 14.93
CA ARG A 293 -21.01 -7.75 16.18
C ARG A 293 -20.40 -9.15 16.02
N GLU A 294 -20.81 -9.88 14.98
CA GLU A 294 -20.31 -11.25 14.76
C GLU A 294 -18.91 -11.30 14.15
N LYS A 295 -18.47 -10.22 13.51
CA LYS A 295 -17.21 -10.17 12.75
C LYS A 295 -16.21 -9.19 13.32
N LEU A 296 -16.67 -8.13 13.97
CA LEU A 296 -15.83 -7.09 14.51
C LEU A 296 -14.94 -7.65 15.64
N THR A 297 -13.64 -7.70 15.39
CA THR A 297 -12.62 -8.24 16.31
C THR A 297 -11.88 -7.13 17.02
N THR A 298 -11.73 -5.96 16.39
CA THR A 298 -10.85 -4.92 16.89
C THR A 298 -11.47 -3.53 16.72
N ILE A 299 -11.50 -2.74 17.80
CA ILE A 299 -11.77 -1.29 17.77
C ILE A 299 -10.63 -0.56 18.48
N TYR A 300 -9.95 0.34 17.76
CA TYR A 300 -8.92 1.20 18.34
C TYR A 300 -9.52 2.57 18.65
N LEU A 301 -9.48 2.99 19.91
CA LEU A 301 -10.06 4.25 20.42
C LEU A 301 -9.07 5.13 21.19
N GLU A 302 -7.78 4.84 21.10
CA GLU A 302 -6.75 5.59 21.79
C GLU A 302 -6.82 7.08 21.47
N ARG A 303 -6.45 7.91 22.44
CA ARG A 303 -6.40 9.38 22.28
C ARG A 303 -7.69 10.00 21.74
N ASN A 304 -8.82 9.58 22.36
CA ASN A 304 -10.12 10.21 22.23
C ASN A 304 -10.56 10.74 23.59
N PRO A 305 -11.34 11.83 23.68
CA PRO A 305 -11.84 12.37 24.96
C PRO A 305 -12.65 11.38 25.78
N CYS A 306 -13.30 10.38 25.17
CA CYS A 306 -14.02 9.32 25.88
C CYS A 306 -13.10 8.49 26.78
N GLY A 307 -11.81 8.41 26.48
CA GLY A 307 -10.80 7.74 27.30
C GLY A 307 -10.46 8.49 28.60
N GLU A 308 -10.71 9.79 28.68
CA GLU A 308 -10.41 10.65 29.83
C GLU A 308 -11.57 10.76 30.84
N GLN A 309 -12.79 10.37 30.44
CA GLN A 309 -13.98 10.50 31.28
C GLN A 309 -14.13 9.31 32.23
N ARG A 310 -14.19 9.60 33.54
CA ARG A 310 -14.75 8.67 34.53
C ARG A 310 -16.25 8.61 34.34
N ASP A 311 -16.75 7.71 33.51
CA ASP A 311 -18.19 7.47 33.48
C ASP A 311 -18.62 6.77 34.78
N ARG A 312 -19.13 7.59 35.74
CA ARG A 312 -19.60 7.10 37.06
C ARG A 312 -20.81 6.18 36.94
N LYS A 313 -21.52 6.18 35.80
CA LYS A 313 -22.71 5.34 35.59
C LYS A 313 -22.36 3.95 35.11
N ALA A 314 -21.28 3.81 34.34
CA ALA A 314 -20.83 2.52 33.78
C ALA A 314 -19.83 1.76 34.65
N GLY A 315 -19.33 2.37 35.74
CA GLY A 315 -18.35 1.72 36.64
C GLY A 315 -16.95 1.52 36.03
N PHE A 316 -16.65 2.11 34.87
CA PHE A 316 -15.39 1.96 34.19
C PHE A 316 -14.42 3.08 34.57
N ILE A 317 -13.19 2.71 34.90
CA ILE A 317 -12.06 3.63 34.96
C ILE A 317 -11.36 3.52 33.62
N ILE A 318 -11.58 4.51 32.74
CA ILE A 318 -10.87 4.61 31.48
C ILE A 318 -9.61 5.45 31.76
N TYR A 319 -8.47 4.78 31.93
CA TYR A 319 -7.19 5.47 31.95
C TYR A 319 -6.72 5.72 30.50
N GLU A 320 -5.78 6.63 30.30
CA GLU A 320 -5.08 6.99 29.05
C GLU A 320 -4.42 5.79 28.35
N LEU A 321 -5.16 4.75 28.05
CA LEU A 321 -4.69 3.49 27.51
C LEU A 321 -5.45 3.18 26.23
N GLY A 322 -4.75 2.73 25.23
CA GLY A 322 -5.33 2.24 24.01
C GLY A 322 -6.27 1.07 24.27
N PHE A 323 -7.51 1.19 23.80
CA PHE A 323 -8.48 0.13 23.91
C PHE A 323 -8.50 -0.70 22.63
N ILE A 324 -8.29 -1.99 22.79
CA ILE A 324 -8.59 -2.97 21.77
C ILE A 324 -9.80 -3.74 22.28
N PHE A 325 -10.93 -3.65 21.57
CA PHE A 325 -12.09 -4.51 21.81
C PHE A 325 -11.89 -5.77 20.97
N ASP A 326 -11.68 -6.90 21.62
CA ASP A 326 -11.73 -8.20 20.96
C ASP A 326 -13.13 -8.78 21.19
N LEU A 327 -13.99 -8.72 20.16
CA LEU A 327 -15.36 -9.20 20.19
C LEU A 327 -15.41 -10.63 19.68
N CYS A 328 -14.81 -11.59 20.38
CA CYS A 328 -15.04 -13.01 20.06
C CYS A 328 -16.48 -13.44 20.32
N ALA A 329 -17.04 -14.24 19.42
CA ALA A 329 -18.40 -14.74 19.34
C ALA A 329 -18.82 -15.58 20.56
N ASN A 330 -18.88 -14.98 21.73
CA ASN A 330 -19.55 -15.46 22.97
C ASN A 330 -19.56 -14.28 23.98
N PRO A 331 -20.47 -14.23 24.97
CA PRO A 331 -20.76 -13.04 25.79
C PRO A 331 -19.62 -12.70 26.80
N LEU A 332 -18.38 -12.81 26.36
CA LEU A 332 -17.18 -12.40 27.08
C LEU A 332 -16.57 -11.23 26.32
N PHE A 333 -16.62 -10.04 26.90
CA PHE A 333 -15.81 -8.91 26.43
C PHE A 333 -14.38 -9.11 26.92
N ILE A 334 -13.42 -9.24 26.00
CA ILE A 334 -12.00 -9.30 26.34
C ILE A 334 -11.41 -7.91 26.12
N TRP A 335 -10.98 -7.25 27.19
CA TRP A 335 -10.27 -5.99 27.15
C TRP A 335 -8.76 -6.29 27.10
N LYS A 336 -8.10 -5.85 26.06
CA LYS A 336 -6.64 -5.96 25.95
C LYS A 336 -6.03 -4.59 26.20
N PHE A 337 -5.26 -4.46 27.29
CA PHE A 337 -4.50 -3.26 27.61
C PHE A 337 -3.09 -3.40 27.08
N GLN A 338 -2.58 -2.39 26.41
CA GLN A 338 -1.20 -2.35 25.98
C GLN A 338 -0.54 -1.08 26.48
N GLN A 339 0.30 -1.19 27.51
CA GLN A 339 1.13 -0.10 27.99
C GLN A 339 2.60 -0.52 27.91
N HIS A 340 3.42 0.24 27.18
CA HIS A 340 4.87 0.09 27.09
C HIS A 340 5.39 -1.36 26.90
N GLY A 341 4.76 -2.10 25.98
CA GLY A 341 5.22 -3.45 25.62
C GLY A 341 4.74 -4.59 26.53
N LEU A 342 3.93 -4.33 27.54
CA LEU A 342 3.28 -5.34 28.37
C LEU A 342 1.78 -5.36 28.08
N GLY A 343 1.29 -6.48 27.57
CA GLY A 343 -0.15 -6.69 27.34
C GLY A 343 -0.81 -7.32 28.56
N PHE A 344 -1.92 -6.75 29.03
CA PHE A 344 -2.76 -7.33 30.06
C PHE A 344 -4.10 -7.74 29.46
N LEU A 345 -4.54 -8.95 29.76
CA LEU A 345 -5.82 -9.50 29.31
C LEU A 345 -6.79 -9.48 30.50
N VAL A 346 -7.93 -8.77 30.37
CA VAL A 346 -9.00 -8.80 31.36
C VAL A 346 -10.22 -9.46 30.73
N LEU A 347 -10.62 -10.60 31.29
CA LEU A 347 -11.81 -11.36 30.92
C LEU A 347 -12.99 -10.91 31.79
N LEU A 348 -14.05 -10.38 31.20
CA LEU A 348 -15.27 -10.02 31.91
C LEU A 348 -16.39 -10.99 31.52
N HIS A 349 -16.88 -11.75 32.49
CA HIS A 349 -18.04 -12.64 32.30
C HIS A 349 -19.34 -11.86 32.48
N SER A 350 -20.32 -12.08 31.61
CA SER A 350 -21.63 -11.44 31.68
C SER A 350 -22.29 -11.70 33.05
N GLY A 351 -22.46 -10.65 33.84
CA GLY A 351 -23.32 -10.66 35.01
C GLY A 351 -22.71 -10.50 36.40
N ARG A 352 -21.36 -10.42 36.53
CA ARG A 352 -20.78 -10.15 37.86
C ARG A 352 -19.43 -9.46 37.74
N TRP A 353 -19.30 -8.32 38.41
CA TRP A 353 -18.01 -7.60 38.53
C TRP A 353 -17.16 -8.24 39.61
N PRO A 354 -15.86 -8.47 39.36
CA PRO A 354 -14.93 -8.82 40.42
C PRO A 354 -14.74 -7.63 41.36
N ASN A 355 -14.64 -7.89 42.66
CA ASN A 355 -14.30 -6.86 43.64
C ASN A 355 -12.88 -6.30 43.36
N PRO A 356 -12.59 -5.04 43.75
CA PRO A 356 -11.27 -4.45 43.53
C PRO A 356 -10.06 -5.29 43.96
N GLY A 357 -10.23 -6.12 44.98
CA GLY A 357 -9.20 -7.06 45.46
C GLY A 357 -8.99 -8.30 44.58
N GLU A 358 -9.95 -8.68 43.75
CA GLU A 358 -9.83 -9.80 42.82
C GLU A 358 -9.08 -9.40 41.53
N CYS A 359 -9.13 -8.12 41.17
CA CYS A 359 -8.38 -7.58 40.04
C CYS A 359 -6.87 -7.56 40.26
N GLU A 360 -6.40 -7.34 41.49
CA GLU A 360 -4.95 -7.39 41.83
C GLU A 360 -4.34 -8.80 41.72
N THR A 361 -5.16 -9.84 41.87
CA THR A 361 -4.70 -11.24 41.81
C THR A 361 -4.58 -11.70 40.33
N LEU A 362 -5.37 -11.18 39.43
CA LEU A 362 -5.32 -11.47 37.98
C LEU A 362 -4.16 -10.76 37.25
N LEU A 363 -3.56 -9.73 37.86
CA LEU A 363 -2.43 -8.98 37.35
C LEU A 363 -1.08 -9.65 37.55
N ARG A 364 -1.02 -10.87 38.14
CA ARG A 364 0.22 -11.59 38.47
C ARG A 364 0.39 -12.92 37.71
N VAL A 365 -0.26 -13.12 36.60
CA VAL A 365 -0.02 -14.30 35.74
C VAL A 365 0.66 -13.90 34.44
#